data_957e87a3769aacee8ff4ba5c8c8163b1
#
_entry.id   957e87a3769aacee8ff4ba5c8c8163b1
#
_cell.length_a   1.000
_cell.length_b   1.000
_cell.length_c   1.000
_cell.angle_alpha   90.00
_cell.angle_beta   90.00
_cell.angle_gamma   90.00
#
_symmetry.space_group_name_H-M   'P 1'
#
loop_
_entity.id
_entity.type
_entity.pdbx_description
1 polymer ?
#
loop_
_entity_poly.entity_id
_entity_poly.type
_entity_poly.pdbx_seq_one_letter_code
_entity_poly.pdbx_strand_id
1 'polypeptide(L)'
;VTEPVLPLSLNEKASLFKLFLSDVGLLTTMYGKATKLRIVNGEAVNKGSIFENVVAQELIAHGYETYYYISKKFGELDLVIEHGGNVLPVEVKSGKDYTRHSALANVMGVADYQIPEAIVFSSANISVDGKIVYYPIYMTMFLNEVVAGDSILPLAKFSF
;
A
#
# COMPACT_ATOMS: atom_id res chain seq x y z
N VAL A 1 2.31 -12.69 4.02
CA VAL A 1 3.15 -13.65 3.26
C VAL A 1 4.57 -13.66 3.82
N THR A 2 5.28 -14.74 3.63
CA THR A 2 6.69 -14.90 4.06
C THR A 2 7.68 -14.50 2.96
N GLU A 3 7.26 -14.60 1.71
CA GLU A 3 8.01 -14.20 0.53
C GLU A 3 7.07 -13.50 -0.46
N PRO A 4 7.46 -12.37 -1.04
CA PRO A 4 6.65 -11.65 -2.02
C PRO A 4 6.87 -12.21 -3.44
N VAL A 5 6.46 -13.47 -3.63
CA VAL A 5 6.59 -14.22 -4.89
C VAL A 5 5.23 -14.82 -5.25
N LEU A 6 4.90 -14.82 -6.54
CA LEU A 6 3.64 -15.36 -7.04
C LEU A 6 3.60 -16.92 -7.00
N PRO A 7 2.45 -17.51 -6.74
CA PRO A 7 1.23 -16.86 -6.25
C PRO A 7 1.36 -16.51 -4.76
N LEU A 8 0.92 -15.32 -4.37
CA LEU A 8 1.07 -14.82 -3.00
C LEU A 8 0.35 -15.71 -1.98
N SER A 9 -0.80 -16.26 -2.35
CA SER A 9 -1.61 -17.13 -1.48
C SER A 9 -0.86 -18.37 -0.98
N LEU A 10 0.09 -18.90 -1.74
CA LEU A 10 0.90 -20.05 -1.32
C LEU A 10 1.98 -19.69 -0.27
N ASN A 11 2.27 -18.40 -0.13
CA ASN A 11 3.27 -17.88 0.81
C ASN A 11 2.63 -17.32 2.09
N GLU A 12 1.36 -17.54 2.30
CA GLU A 12 0.66 -17.14 3.52
C GLU A 12 1.12 -17.91 4.74
N LYS A 13 1.08 -17.22 5.88
CA LYS A 13 1.29 -17.82 7.17
C LYS A 13 0.15 -17.44 8.10
N ALA A 14 -0.66 -18.39 8.49
CA ALA A 14 -1.87 -18.19 9.29
C ALA A 14 -1.66 -17.42 10.60
N SER A 15 -0.43 -17.44 11.15
CA SER A 15 -0.08 -16.68 12.35
C SER A 15 0.35 -15.24 12.09
N LEU A 16 0.39 -14.80 10.82
CA LEU A 16 0.77 -13.45 10.42
C LEU A 16 -0.40 -12.81 9.70
N PHE A 17 -1.04 -11.86 10.34
CA PHE A 17 -2.16 -11.13 9.75
C PHE A 17 -2.18 -9.68 10.21
N LYS A 18 -2.74 -8.82 9.38
CA LYS A 18 -3.09 -7.43 9.68
C LYS A 18 -4.60 -7.29 9.57
N LEU A 19 -5.22 -6.57 10.49
CA LEU A 19 -6.67 -6.34 10.49
C LEU A 19 -6.96 -4.91 10.03
N PHE A 20 -7.81 -4.80 9.03
CA PHE A 20 -8.35 -3.53 8.56
C PHE A 20 -9.87 -3.52 8.75
N LEU A 21 -10.41 -2.37 9.05
CA LEU A 21 -11.87 -2.20 9.09
C LEU A 21 -12.38 -1.91 7.67
N SER A 22 -13.56 -2.41 7.37
CA SER A 22 -14.22 -2.18 6.08
C SER A 22 -14.61 -0.71 5.84
N ASP A 23 -14.54 0.12 6.88
CA ASP A 23 -14.85 1.54 6.81
C ASP A 23 -13.92 2.34 7.74
N VAL A 24 -13.20 3.29 7.16
CA VAL A 24 -12.26 4.14 7.88
C VAL A 24 -12.95 5.12 8.83
N GLY A 25 -14.21 5.46 8.57
CA GLY A 25 -15.03 6.26 9.48
C GLY A 25 -15.33 5.51 10.77
N LEU A 26 -15.57 4.19 10.66
CA LEU A 26 -15.71 3.32 11.83
C LEU A 26 -14.40 3.27 12.62
N LEU A 27 -13.26 3.08 11.96
CA LEU A 27 -11.94 3.11 12.61
C LEU A 27 -11.72 4.41 13.39
N THR A 28 -11.97 5.56 12.76
CA THR A 28 -11.78 6.86 13.42
C THR A 28 -12.71 7.07 14.61
N THR A 29 -13.89 6.45 14.59
CA THR A 29 -14.84 6.49 15.71
C THR A 29 -14.32 5.69 16.90
N MET A 30 -13.61 4.60 16.68
CA MET A 30 -13.00 3.78 17.74
C MET A 30 -11.87 4.51 18.49
N TYR A 31 -11.24 5.53 17.90
CA TYR A 31 -10.21 6.33 18.58
C TYR A 31 -10.76 7.29 19.64
N GLY A 32 -12.09 7.34 19.77
CA GLY A 32 -12.76 8.18 20.73
C GLY A 32 -13.04 9.60 20.21
N LYS A 33 -14.02 10.25 20.84
CA LYS A 33 -14.58 11.52 20.38
C LYS A 33 -13.53 12.65 20.27
N ALA A 34 -12.62 12.75 21.24
CA ALA A 34 -11.60 13.79 21.24
C ALA A 34 -10.63 13.66 20.04
N THR A 35 -10.13 12.45 19.79
CA THR A 35 -9.24 12.18 18.63
C THR A 35 -9.96 12.42 17.32
N LYS A 36 -11.22 11.98 17.20
CA LYS A 36 -12.03 12.23 16.00
C LYS A 36 -12.19 13.72 15.71
N LEU A 37 -12.47 14.54 16.72
CA LEU A 37 -12.57 15.99 16.56
C LEU A 37 -11.25 16.62 16.10
N ARG A 38 -10.12 16.19 16.65
CA ARG A 38 -8.79 16.65 16.21
C ARG A 38 -8.50 16.30 14.74
N ILE A 39 -8.89 15.09 14.30
CA ILE A 39 -8.76 14.68 12.90
C ILE A 39 -9.57 15.60 12.00
N VAL A 40 -10.85 15.83 12.34
CA VAL A 40 -11.77 16.70 11.57
C VAL A 40 -11.28 18.15 11.50
N ASN A 41 -10.72 18.64 12.61
CA ASN A 41 -10.16 20.01 12.70
C ASN A 41 -8.79 20.15 12.01
N GLY A 42 -8.23 19.07 11.44
CA GLY A 42 -6.91 19.09 10.80
C GLY A 42 -5.74 19.24 11.77
N GLU A 43 -5.96 18.97 13.07
CA GLU A 43 -4.92 19.02 14.08
C GLU A 43 -3.92 17.87 13.92
N ALA A 44 -2.74 18.05 14.51
CA ALA A 44 -1.69 17.05 14.49
C ALA A 44 -2.10 15.79 15.28
N VAL A 45 -2.30 14.68 14.56
CA VAL A 45 -2.53 13.33 15.10
C VAL A 45 -1.72 12.32 14.27
N ASN A 46 -1.40 11.19 14.87
CA ASN A 46 -0.82 10.08 14.10
C ASN A 46 -1.91 9.50 13.18
N LYS A 47 -1.73 9.64 11.87
CA LYS A 47 -2.68 9.20 10.84
C LYS A 47 -2.23 7.91 10.13
N GLY A 48 -1.13 7.28 10.56
CA GLY A 48 -0.57 6.10 9.88
C GLY A 48 -1.61 5.02 9.64
N SER A 49 -2.21 4.51 10.71
CA SER A 49 -3.23 3.46 10.62
C SER A 49 -4.51 3.88 9.88
N ILE A 50 -4.85 5.17 9.87
CA ILE A 50 -5.97 5.68 9.07
C ILE A 50 -5.64 5.60 7.59
N PHE A 51 -4.44 6.04 7.18
CA PHE A 51 -3.99 6.00 5.81
C PHE A 51 -3.86 4.56 5.30
N GLU A 52 -3.25 3.68 6.11
CA GLU A 52 -3.16 2.25 5.77
C GLU A 52 -4.55 1.62 5.59
N ASN A 53 -5.50 1.95 6.48
CA ASN A 53 -6.86 1.42 6.39
C ASN A 53 -7.60 1.95 5.15
N VAL A 54 -7.43 3.23 4.79
CA VAL A 54 -8.02 3.80 3.56
C VAL A 54 -7.50 3.05 2.34
N VAL A 55 -6.18 2.85 2.24
CA VAL A 55 -5.58 2.16 1.10
C VAL A 55 -6.04 0.71 1.03
N ALA A 56 -6.03 -0.01 2.15
CA ALA A 56 -6.51 -1.39 2.19
C ALA A 56 -7.99 -1.51 1.81
N GLN A 57 -8.84 -0.62 2.34
CA GLN A 57 -10.28 -0.57 2.01
C GLN A 57 -10.51 -0.36 0.52
N GLU A 58 -9.83 0.60 -0.11
CA GLU A 58 -9.97 0.90 -1.53
C GLU A 58 -9.46 -0.26 -2.40
N LEU A 59 -8.30 -0.83 -2.08
CA LEU A 59 -7.78 -1.99 -2.82
C LEU A 59 -8.74 -3.18 -2.78
N ILE A 60 -9.28 -3.49 -1.60
CA ILE A 60 -10.27 -4.58 -1.45
C ILE A 60 -11.57 -4.26 -2.21
N ALA A 61 -12.03 -3.01 -2.19
CA ALA A 61 -13.21 -2.57 -2.94
C ALA A 61 -13.01 -2.67 -4.46
N HIS A 62 -11.76 -2.58 -4.93
CA HIS A 62 -11.38 -2.74 -6.34
C HIS A 62 -11.02 -4.18 -6.73
N GLY A 63 -11.30 -5.16 -5.87
CA GLY A 63 -11.15 -6.58 -6.18
C GLY A 63 -9.80 -7.19 -5.81
N TYR A 64 -8.86 -6.41 -5.27
CA TYR A 64 -7.57 -6.96 -4.88
C TYR A 64 -7.66 -7.83 -3.62
N GLU A 65 -6.99 -8.97 -3.66
CA GLU A 65 -6.58 -9.66 -2.44
C GLU A 65 -5.33 -8.95 -1.88
N THR A 66 -5.40 -8.55 -0.61
CA THR A 66 -4.32 -7.81 0.05
C THR A 66 -3.56 -8.71 1.00
N TYR A 67 -2.25 -8.70 0.90
CA TYR A 67 -1.35 -9.49 1.72
C TYR A 67 -0.47 -8.59 2.57
N TYR A 68 0.00 -9.12 3.68
CA TYR A 68 0.94 -8.51 4.60
C TYR A 68 2.28 -9.25 4.54
N TYR A 69 3.37 -8.51 4.41
CA TYR A 69 4.71 -9.09 4.39
C TYR A 69 5.52 -8.64 5.60
N ILE A 70 6.16 -9.59 6.26
CA ILE A 70 7.12 -9.32 7.33
C ILE A 70 8.29 -10.28 7.26
N SER A 71 9.50 -9.75 7.40
CA SER A 71 10.74 -10.50 7.47
C SER A 71 11.67 -9.91 8.52
N LYS A 72 12.34 -10.78 9.29
CA LYS A 72 13.38 -10.34 10.24
C LYS A 72 14.56 -9.66 9.54
N LYS A 73 14.83 -10.03 8.28
CA LYS A 73 15.96 -9.55 7.50
C LYS A 73 15.64 -8.25 6.76
N PHE A 74 14.46 -8.15 6.19
CA PHE A 74 14.12 -7.06 5.27
C PHE A 74 13.16 -6.04 5.87
N GLY A 75 12.46 -6.38 6.96
CA GLY A 75 11.46 -5.51 7.59
C GLY A 75 10.03 -5.85 7.18
N GLU A 76 9.15 -4.89 7.30
CA GLU A 76 7.72 -5.01 7.05
C GLU A 76 7.31 -4.14 5.86
N LEU A 77 6.44 -4.68 4.98
CA LEU A 77 5.72 -3.92 3.97
C LEU A 77 4.26 -3.79 4.41
N ASP A 78 3.68 -2.62 4.21
CA ASP A 78 2.31 -2.35 4.64
C ASP A 78 1.31 -3.25 3.96
N LEU A 79 1.38 -3.36 2.63
CA LEU A 79 0.54 -4.21 1.80
C LEU A 79 1.35 -4.77 0.63
N VAL A 80 0.95 -5.95 0.16
CA VAL A 80 1.46 -6.57 -1.08
C VAL A 80 0.25 -7.11 -1.83
N ILE A 81 0.18 -6.84 -3.13
CA ILE A 81 -0.90 -7.31 -4.01
C ILE A 81 -0.35 -7.97 -5.26
N GLU A 82 -1.19 -8.73 -5.94
CA GLU A 82 -0.93 -9.18 -7.31
C GLU A 82 -1.53 -8.16 -8.29
N HIS A 83 -0.73 -7.62 -9.19
CA HIS A 83 -1.19 -6.63 -10.17
C HIS A 83 -0.54 -6.88 -11.53
N GLY A 84 -1.36 -7.03 -12.58
CA GLY A 84 -0.86 -7.28 -13.93
C GLY A 84 0.05 -8.50 -14.06
N GLY A 85 -0.18 -9.54 -13.25
CA GLY A 85 0.65 -10.74 -13.22
C GLY A 85 2.00 -10.58 -12.52
N ASN A 86 2.18 -9.51 -11.75
CA ASN A 86 3.38 -9.25 -10.97
C ASN A 86 3.05 -9.01 -9.50
N VAL A 87 4.06 -9.18 -8.64
CA VAL A 87 3.97 -8.71 -7.25
C VAL A 87 4.14 -7.20 -7.23
N LEU A 88 3.20 -6.50 -6.60
CA LEU A 88 3.24 -5.06 -6.40
C LEU A 88 3.24 -4.74 -4.90
N PRO A 89 4.38 -4.37 -4.32
CA PRO A 89 4.45 -3.82 -2.98
C PRO A 89 3.79 -2.45 -2.91
N VAL A 90 3.02 -2.21 -1.86
CA VAL A 90 2.36 -0.94 -1.58
C VAL A 90 2.73 -0.48 -0.19
N GLU A 91 3.36 0.66 -0.10
CA GLU A 91 3.75 1.32 1.15
C GLU A 91 2.87 2.55 1.38
N VAL A 92 2.54 2.86 2.62
CA VAL A 92 1.64 3.96 2.98
C VAL A 92 2.32 4.90 3.97
N LYS A 93 2.42 6.18 3.62
CA LYS A 93 3.11 7.19 4.43
C LYS A 93 2.19 8.37 4.73
N SER A 94 1.85 8.58 5.99
CA SER A 94 1.06 9.73 6.44
C SER A 94 1.89 10.96 6.83
N GLY A 95 3.21 10.81 6.92
CA GLY A 95 4.15 11.86 7.36
C GLY A 95 4.89 12.54 6.20
N LYS A 96 5.75 13.51 6.56
CA LYS A 96 6.59 14.25 5.60
C LYS A 96 7.76 13.41 5.05
N ASP A 97 8.22 12.42 5.81
CA ASP A 97 9.36 11.56 5.45
C ASP A 97 8.92 10.36 4.58
N TYR A 98 8.05 10.62 3.60
CA TYR A 98 7.45 9.58 2.76
C TYR A 98 8.46 8.86 1.85
N THR A 99 9.63 9.43 1.62
CA THR A 99 10.72 8.82 0.84
C THR A 99 11.56 7.82 1.65
N ARG A 100 11.32 7.70 2.97
CA ARG A 100 12.01 6.75 3.83
C ARG A 100 11.22 5.45 3.96
N HIS A 101 11.64 4.44 3.23
CA HIS A 101 11.00 3.11 3.19
C HIS A 101 12.09 2.02 3.04
N SER A 102 12.93 1.85 4.06
CA SER A 102 14.06 0.92 4.03
C SER A 102 13.64 -0.54 3.75
N ALA A 103 12.53 -0.99 4.31
CA ALA A 103 12.01 -2.32 4.06
C ALA A 103 11.68 -2.53 2.58
N LEU A 104 10.99 -1.56 1.95
CA LEU A 104 10.67 -1.59 0.53
C LEU A 104 11.93 -1.63 -0.32
N ALA A 105 12.91 -0.77 -0.04
CA ALA A 105 14.19 -0.76 -0.75
C ALA A 105 14.94 -2.10 -0.62
N ASN A 106 14.95 -2.69 0.58
CA ASN A 106 15.57 -3.99 0.83
C ASN A 106 14.90 -5.10 0.03
N VAL A 107 13.56 -5.15 0.02
CA VAL A 107 12.79 -6.18 -0.69
C VAL A 107 12.96 -6.05 -2.19
N MET A 108 12.89 -4.84 -2.73
CA MET A 108 13.09 -4.58 -4.16
C MET A 108 14.52 -4.87 -4.64
N GLY A 109 15.48 -4.87 -3.72
CA GLY A 109 16.88 -5.23 -4.00
C GLY A 109 17.12 -6.74 -4.12
N VAL A 110 16.14 -7.58 -3.80
CA VAL A 110 16.26 -9.06 -3.91
C VAL A 110 15.94 -9.47 -5.34
N ALA A 111 16.95 -9.90 -6.08
CA ALA A 111 16.80 -10.26 -7.49
C ALA A 111 15.80 -11.40 -7.72
N ASP A 112 15.75 -12.37 -6.82
CA ASP A 112 14.88 -13.54 -6.92
C ASP A 112 13.38 -13.20 -6.83
N TYR A 113 13.04 -12.07 -6.20
CA TYR A 113 11.63 -11.63 -6.09
C TYR A 113 11.09 -11.02 -7.39
N GLN A 114 11.96 -10.62 -8.30
CA GLN A 114 11.61 -10.10 -9.63
C GLN A 114 10.55 -8.98 -9.62
N ILE A 115 10.55 -8.15 -8.58
CA ILE A 115 9.59 -7.06 -8.42
C ILE A 115 9.91 -5.95 -9.42
N PRO A 116 9.01 -5.65 -10.38
CA PRO A 116 9.28 -4.66 -11.43
C PRO A 116 9.13 -3.24 -10.92
N GLU A 117 8.17 -3.01 -10.03
CA GLU A 117 7.83 -1.69 -9.49
C GLU A 117 7.19 -1.78 -8.11
N ALA A 118 7.07 -0.65 -7.43
CA ALA A 118 6.37 -0.51 -6.16
C ALA A 118 5.65 0.84 -6.10
N ILE A 119 4.61 0.92 -5.27
CA ILE A 119 3.86 2.15 -5.04
C ILE A 119 4.04 2.63 -3.60
N VAL A 120 4.21 3.94 -3.44
CA VAL A 120 4.16 4.62 -2.14
C VAL A 120 3.01 5.62 -2.16
N PHE A 121 1.96 5.38 -1.39
CA PHE A 121 0.89 6.35 -1.19
C PHE A 121 1.25 7.32 -0.06
N SER A 122 1.09 8.61 -0.32
CA SER A 122 1.43 9.66 0.65
C SER A 122 0.56 10.90 0.50
N SER A 123 0.85 11.95 1.27
CA SER A 123 0.25 13.26 1.08
C SER A 123 0.99 14.13 0.05
N ALA A 124 2.06 13.62 -0.56
CA ALA A 124 2.84 14.33 -1.57
C ALA A 124 2.23 14.21 -2.97
N ASN A 125 2.77 14.99 -3.91
CA ASN A 125 2.41 14.92 -5.32
C ASN A 125 3.04 13.70 -6.00
N ILE A 126 2.59 13.42 -7.23
CA ILE A 126 3.12 12.34 -8.06
C ILE A 126 4.62 12.58 -8.31
N SER A 127 5.41 11.55 -8.09
CA SER A 127 6.82 11.51 -8.44
C SER A 127 7.28 10.08 -8.66
N VAL A 128 8.43 9.91 -9.34
CA VAL A 128 9.01 8.59 -9.63
C VAL A 128 10.48 8.62 -9.23
N ASP A 129 10.90 7.59 -8.53
CA ASP A 129 12.31 7.34 -8.19
C ASP A 129 12.67 5.88 -8.53
N GLY A 130 13.37 5.69 -9.62
CA GLY A 130 13.71 4.38 -10.15
C GLY A 130 12.47 3.53 -10.44
N LYS A 131 12.28 2.47 -9.67
CA LYS A 131 11.13 1.57 -9.76
C LYS A 131 10.00 1.90 -8.78
N ILE A 132 10.11 2.99 -8.04
CA ILE A 132 9.13 3.40 -7.03
C ILE A 132 8.34 4.58 -7.56
N VAL A 133 7.02 4.42 -7.57
CA VAL A 133 6.09 5.48 -7.95
C VAL A 133 5.40 6.00 -6.69
N TYR A 134 5.45 7.29 -6.49
CA TYR A 134 4.79 7.97 -5.38
C TYR A 134 3.49 8.56 -5.88
N TYR A 135 2.39 8.27 -5.19
CA TYR A 135 1.08 8.81 -5.48
C TYR A 135 0.46 9.52 -4.28
N PRO A 136 -0.30 10.60 -4.51
CA PRO A 136 -1.22 11.09 -3.50
C PRO A 136 -2.18 9.98 -3.08
N ILE A 137 -2.50 9.91 -1.78
CA ILE A 137 -3.31 8.81 -1.23
C ILE A 137 -4.67 8.66 -1.93
N TYR A 138 -5.30 9.76 -2.38
CA TYR A 138 -6.57 9.72 -3.09
C TYR A 138 -6.49 9.00 -4.44
N MET A 139 -5.29 8.83 -5.00
CA MET A 139 -5.13 8.10 -6.25
C MET A 139 -5.30 6.59 -6.12
N THR A 140 -5.38 6.05 -4.89
CA THR A 140 -5.74 4.65 -4.66
C THR A 140 -7.06 4.28 -5.35
N MET A 141 -8.00 5.25 -5.45
CA MET A 141 -9.29 5.07 -6.14
C MET A 141 -9.18 4.74 -7.64
N PHE A 142 -8.02 4.96 -8.25
CA PHE A 142 -7.78 4.69 -9.67
C PHE A 142 -6.98 3.41 -9.91
N LEU A 143 -6.50 2.75 -8.85
CA LEU A 143 -5.80 1.49 -8.95
C LEU A 143 -6.83 0.36 -9.00
N ASN A 144 -7.10 -0.17 -10.20
CA ASN A 144 -8.05 -1.25 -10.41
C ASN A 144 -7.31 -2.55 -10.74
N GLU A 145 -7.89 -3.68 -10.34
CA GLU A 145 -7.39 -4.98 -10.74
C GLU A 145 -7.43 -5.10 -12.27
N VAL A 146 -6.32 -5.53 -12.86
CA VAL A 146 -6.24 -5.76 -14.30
C VAL A 146 -6.79 -7.14 -14.60
N VAL A 147 -7.99 -7.19 -15.15
CA VAL A 147 -8.57 -8.44 -15.66
C VAL A 147 -7.90 -8.79 -16.99
N ALA A 148 -7.48 -10.05 -17.14
CA ALA A 148 -6.86 -10.51 -18.37
C ALA A 148 -7.77 -10.25 -19.59
N GLY A 149 -7.38 -9.33 -20.46
CA GLY A 149 -8.17 -8.88 -21.62
C GLY A 149 -8.38 -7.37 -21.70
N ASP A 150 -8.24 -6.67 -20.60
CA ASP A 150 -8.26 -5.21 -20.60
C ASP A 150 -6.88 -4.67 -20.99
N SER A 151 -6.86 -3.74 -21.94
CA SER A 151 -5.63 -3.02 -22.26
C SER A 151 -5.22 -2.23 -21.02
N ILE A 152 -4.10 -2.64 -20.42
CA ILE A 152 -3.47 -1.93 -19.31
C ILE A 152 -3.34 -0.46 -19.73
N LEU A 153 -4.08 0.44 -19.08
CA LEU A 153 -3.71 1.85 -19.12
C LEU A 153 -2.37 1.93 -18.38
N PRO A 154 -1.26 2.18 -19.10
CA PRO A 154 0.02 2.24 -18.42
C PRO A 154 -0.01 3.41 -17.45
N LEU A 155 0.11 3.12 -16.15
CA LEU A 155 0.23 4.10 -15.07
C LEU A 155 1.40 5.10 -15.28
N ALA A 156 2.22 4.89 -16.31
CA ALA A 156 3.51 5.56 -16.48
C ALA A 156 3.65 6.39 -17.77
N LYS A 157 2.60 6.91 -18.38
CA LYS A 157 2.75 7.85 -19.51
C LYS A 157 2.04 9.18 -19.28
N PHE A 158 2.38 9.85 -18.20
CA PHE A 158 2.28 11.30 -18.16
C PHE A 158 3.68 11.88 -18.48
N SER A 159 3.98 12.05 -19.77
CA SER A 159 5.05 12.96 -20.17
C SER A 159 4.48 14.38 -20.06
N PHE A 160 5.00 15.13 -19.10
CA PHE A 160 4.81 16.58 -19.01
C PHE A 160 5.72 17.30 -20.00
#